data_07cecb7de3854c62b36e259683f73699
#
_entry.id   07cecb7de3854c62b36e259683f73699
#
_cell.length_a   1.000
_cell.length_b   1.000
_cell.length_c   1.000
_cell.angle_alpha   90.00
_cell.angle_beta   90.00
_cell.angle_gamma   90.00
#
_symmetry.space_group_name_H-M   'P 1'
#
loop_
_entity.id
_entity.type
_entity.pdbx_description
1 polymer ?
#
loop_
_entity_poly.entity_id
_entity_poly.type
_entity_poly.pdbx_seq_one_letter_code
_entity_poly.pdbx_strand_id
1 'polypeptide(L)'
;MAWVGDQVPYAQRQETLARLMGATVTGMMAGQWFGGFATETLGWRAAFAVLAMLFLTAAVLLYRHVRGGLAGASAPAADAPTFSLATYVAGTVHLLRMPRVRWVLTVVTIEGALAFGTLAFVPARMTGGFGLSASAAGGVMVLYGVGGLLYSVFARRWLAWLGERGLALAGAWLLASGLLLMAWAPVLAWAVLGSFLAGLGFYMLHNTLQTQATQMAPQARGTAVTLFACLLFLGQSMGVLVAAASVDRGWLTAVFTGAALGVLGLGVLVSRGLQPHRPA
;
A
#
# COMPACT_ATOMS: atom_id res chain seq x y z
N MET A 1 -0.12 7.48 -13.29
CA MET A 1 1.25 8.06 -13.17
C MET A 1 1.88 8.33 -14.54
N ALA A 2 2.01 7.32 -15.44
CA ALA A 2 2.59 7.51 -16.78
C ALA A 2 1.85 8.62 -17.55
N TRP A 3 0.53 8.55 -17.66
CA TRP A 3 -0.29 9.55 -18.35
C TRP A 3 -0.06 11.00 -17.86
N VAL A 4 0.13 11.21 -16.55
CA VAL A 4 0.47 12.54 -16.01
C VAL A 4 1.84 12.98 -16.50
N GLY A 5 2.80 12.06 -16.63
CA GLY A 5 4.11 12.34 -17.21
C GLY A 5 4.05 12.80 -18.68
N ASP A 6 3.08 12.27 -19.44
CA ASP A 6 2.96 12.54 -20.87
C ASP A 6 2.12 13.79 -21.16
N GLN A 7 1.09 14.07 -20.37
CA GLN A 7 0.09 15.11 -20.66
C GLN A 7 0.25 16.39 -19.84
N VAL A 8 0.95 16.32 -18.68
CA VAL A 8 1.07 17.49 -17.78
C VAL A 8 2.44 18.16 -17.94
N PRO A 9 2.49 19.49 -18.17
CA PRO A 9 3.73 20.26 -18.22
C PRO A 9 4.58 20.03 -16.95
N TYR A 10 5.89 19.96 -17.11
CA TYR A 10 6.83 19.62 -16.01
C TYR A 10 6.61 20.46 -14.75
N ALA A 11 6.36 21.76 -14.90
CA ALA A 11 6.13 22.68 -13.79
C ALA A 11 4.89 22.34 -12.94
N GLN A 12 3.88 21.67 -13.52
CA GLN A 12 2.61 21.33 -12.85
C GLN A 12 2.53 19.86 -12.42
N ARG A 13 3.50 19.03 -12.83
CA ARG A 13 3.50 17.59 -12.54
C ARG A 13 3.50 17.30 -11.05
N GLN A 14 4.31 18.01 -10.28
CA GLN A 14 4.44 17.78 -8.85
C GLN A 14 3.13 18.07 -8.11
N GLU A 15 2.45 19.14 -8.48
CA GLU A 15 1.14 19.50 -7.90
C GLU A 15 0.07 18.47 -8.28
N THR A 16 0.01 18.06 -9.53
CA THR A 16 -0.95 17.05 -10.02
C THR A 16 -0.72 15.70 -9.32
N LEU A 17 0.53 15.28 -9.17
CA LEU A 17 0.87 14.05 -8.46
C LEU A 17 0.54 14.14 -6.96
N ALA A 18 0.78 15.28 -6.33
CA ALA A 18 0.41 15.51 -4.93
C ALA A 18 -1.12 15.43 -4.72
N ARG A 19 -1.90 16.02 -5.62
CA ARG A 19 -3.37 15.93 -5.59
C ARG A 19 -3.84 14.47 -5.77
N LEU A 20 -3.24 13.72 -6.69
CA LEU A 20 -3.57 12.32 -6.91
C LEU A 20 -3.24 11.46 -5.68
N MET A 21 -2.08 11.68 -5.06
CA MET A 21 -1.70 11.01 -3.81
C MET A 21 -2.66 11.34 -2.68
N GLY A 22 -3.01 12.63 -2.50
CA GLY A 22 -4.00 13.06 -1.50
C GLY A 22 -5.35 12.38 -1.71
N ALA A 23 -5.84 12.34 -2.95
CA ALA A 23 -7.09 11.66 -3.28
C ALA A 23 -7.03 10.14 -2.98
N THR A 24 -5.89 9.49 -3.28
CA THR A 24 -5.70 8.07 -2.98
C THR A 24 -5.75 7.78 -1.48
N VAL A 25 -5.03 8.55 -0.67
CA VAL A 25 -5.02 8.38 0.80
C VAL A 25 -6.39 8.67 1.39
N THR A 26 -7.04 9.75 0.94
CA THR A 26 -8.40 10.10 1.39
C THR A 26 -9.40 9.01 1.01
N GLY A 27 -9.30 8.48 -0.20
CA GLY A 27 -10.14 7.36 -0.65
C GLY A 27 -9.92 6.09 0.19
N MET A 28 -8.68 5.78 0.53
CA MET A 28 -8.38 4.64 1.42
C MET A 28 -9.00 4.82 2.81
N MET A 29 -8.84 6.01 3.41
CA MET A 29 -9.42 6.32 4.73
C MET A 29 -10.95 6.27 4.70
N ALA A 30 -11.57 6.91 3.70
CA ALA A 30 -13.00 6.88 3.50
C ALA A 30 -13.53 5.47 3.27
N GLY A 31 -12.80 4.66 2.49
CA GLY A 31 -13.13 3.26 2.23
C GLY A 31 -13.10 2.38 3.48
N GLN A 32 -12.13 2.58 4.37
CA GLN A 32 -12.04 1.85 5.65
C GLN A 32 -13.27 2.12 6.54
N TRP A 33 -13.61 3.40 6.71
CA TRP A 33 -14.78 3.77 7.49
C TRP A 33 -16.08 3.31 6.81
N PHE A 34 -16.22 3.58 5.50
CA PHE A 34 -17.41 3.22 4.73
C PHE A 34 -17.66 1.71 4.74
N GLY A 35 -16.60 0.88 4.65
CA GLY A 35 -16.72 -0.57 4.71
C GLY A 35 -17.38 -1.05 6.00
N GLY A 36 -16.96 -0.51 7.15
CA GLY A 36 -17.57 -0.78 8.44
C GLY A 36 -19.00 -0.29 8.53
N PHE A 37 -19.24 0.98 8.18
CA PHE A 37 -20.56 1.60 8.18
C PHE A 37 -21.56 0.87 7.27
N ALA A 38 -21.15 0.58 6.04
CA ALA A 38 -22.02 -0.08 5.08
C ALA A 38 -22.37 -1.54 5.48
N THR A 39 -21.41 -2.25 6.06
CA THR A 39 -21.65 -3.61 6.58
C THR A 39 -22.69 -3.59 7.69
N GLU A 40 -22.65 -2.60 8.57
CA GLU A 40 -23.53 -2.48 9.72
C GLU A 40 -24.96 -2.00 9.34
N THR A 41 -25.05 -1.06 8.39
CA THR A 41 -26.32 -0.37 8.07
C THR A 41 -27.00 -0.86 6.80
N LEU A 42 -26.23 -1.12 5.74
CA LEU A 42 -26.74 -1.43 4.41
C LEU A 42 -26.62 -2.93 4.07
N GLY A 43 -25.77 -3.64 4.78
CA GLY A 43 -25.35 -4.99 4.44
C GLY A 43 -24.33 -5.01 3.28
N TRP A 44 -23.53 -6.07 3.22
CA TRP A 44 -22.41 -6.18 2.31
C TRP A 44 -22.81 -6.13 0.81
N ARG A 45 -24.00 -6.65 0.46
CA ARG A 45 -24.48 -6.60 -0.93
C ARG A 45 -24.73 -5.18 -1.41
N ALA A 46 -25.37 -4.35 -0.59
CA ALA A 46 -25.62 -2.96 -0.92
C ALA A 46 -24.33 -2.13 -0.93
N ALA A 47 -23.35 -2.45 -0.06
CA ALA A 47 -22.04 -1.83 -0.10
C ALA A 47 -21.34 -2.07 -1.46
N PHE A 48 -21.35 -3.30 -1.98
CA PHE A 48 -20.81 -3.59 -3.32
C PHE A 48 -21.61 -2.91 -4.44
N ALA A 49 -22.93 -2.80 -4.32
CA ALA A 49 -23.76 -2.07 -5.29
C ALA A 49 -23.40 -0.58 -5.34
N VAL A 50 -23.17 0.06 -4.18
CA VAL A 50 -22.70 1.45 -4.10
C VAL A 50 -21.33 1.61 -4.75
N LEU A 51 -20.39 0.71 -4.46
CA LEU A 51 -19.07 0.72 -5.10
C LEU A 51 -19.17 0.54 -6.62
N ALA A 52 -20.00 -0.38 -7.09
CA ALA A 52 -20.22 -0.58 -8.52
C ALA A 52 -20.79 0.69 -9.20
N MET A 53 -21.75 1.38 -8.57
CA MET A 53 -22.27 2.65 -9.07
C MET A 53 -21.22 3.76 -9.09
N LEU A 54 -20.36 3.85 -8.05
CA LEU A 54 -19.26 4.82 -8.02
C LEU A 54 -18.26 4.55 -9.15
N PHE A 55 -17.85 3.30 -9.36
CA PHE A 55 -16.96 2.95 -10.47
C PHE A 55 -17.60 3.20 -11.83
N LEU A 56 -18.89 2.88 -12.00
CA LEU A 56 -19.61 3.15 -13.25
C LEU A 56 -19.68 4.65 -13.53
N THR A 57 -20.00 5.45 -12.51
CA THR A 57 -20.02 6.90 -12.62
C THR A 57 -18.65 7.45 -13.01
N ALA A 58 -17.59 7.00 -12.34
CA ALA A 58 -16.22 7.40 -12.68
C ALA A 58 -15.85 7.00 -14.11
N ALA A 59 -16.23 5.78 -14.54
CA ALA A 59 -15.98 5.30 -15.90
C ALA A 59 -16.73 6.14 -16.95
N VAL A 60 -18.00 6.49 -16.70
CA VAL A 60 -18.80 7.37 -17.60
C VAL A 60 -18.20 8.76 -17.68
N LEU A 61 -17.81 9.36 -16.54
CA LEU A 61 -17.20 10.69 -16.51
C LEU A 61 -15.86 10.69 -17.26
N LEU A 62 -15.02 9.68 -17.03
CA LEU A 62 -13.75 9.53 -17.73
C LEU A 62 -13.96 9.34 -19.25
N TYR A 63 -14.90 8.48 -19.63
CA TYR A 63 -15.23 8.23 -21.02
C TYR A 63 -15.72 9.51 -21.73
N ARG A 64 -16.58 10.30 -21.09
CA ARG A 64 -17.06 11.59 -21.63
C ARG A 64 -15.91 12.60 -21.76
N HIS A 65 -15.03 12.66 -20.76
CA HIS A 65 -13.86 13.54 -20.78
C HIS A 65 -12.89 13.18 -21.89
N VAL A 66 -12.57 11.89 -22.05
CA VAL A 66 -11.68 11.40 -23.10
C VAL A 66 -12.30 11.63 -24.49
N ARG A 67 -13.60 11.36 -24.68
CA ARG A 67 -14.26 11.64 -25.96
C ARG A 67 -14.30 13.14 -26.29
N GLY A 68 -14.52 14.00 -25.30
CA GLY A 68 -14.49 15.46 -25.49
C GLY A 68 -13.09 15.97 -25.82
N GLY A 69 -12.04 15.37 -25.25
CA GLY A 69 -10.65 15.71 -25.52
C GLY A 69 -10.11 15.15 -26.85
N LEU A 70 -10.60 13.98 -27.29
CA LEU A 70 -10.20 13.37 -28.57
C LEU A 70 -10.74 14.12 -29.81
N ALA A 71 -11.74 14.97 -29.66
CA ALA A 71 -12.25 15.81 -30.76
C ALA A 71 -11.21 16.86 -31.24
N GLY A 72 -10.13 17.07 -30.48
CA GLY A 72 -9.02 17.99 -30.85
C GLY A 72 -7.64 17.34 -30.86
N ALA A 73 -7.53 16.05 -30.52
CA ALA A 73 -6.24 15.36 -30.51
C ALA A 73 -5.90 14.80 -31.89
N SER A 74 -4.76 15.21 -32.45
CA SER A 74 -4.18 14.59 -33.64
C SER A 74 -4.10 13.06 -33.44
N ALA A 75 -4.35 12.30 -34.51
CA ALA A 75 -4.24 10.84 -34.52
C ALA A 75 -2.90 10.40 -33.89
N PRO A 76 -2.87 9.26 -33.21
CA PRO A 76 -1.62 8.71 -32.68
C PRO A 76 -0.59 8.65 -33.80
N ALA A 77 0.64 9.09 -33.53
CA ALA A 77 1.73 9.01 -34.52
C ALA A 77 1.79 7.57 -35.06
N ALA A 78 1.87 7.46 -36.40
CA ALA A 78 1.86 6.16 -37.09
C ALA A 78 3.00 5.21 -36.66
N ASP A 79 3.98 5.71 -35.92
CA ASP A 79 5.14 5.00 -35.38
C ASP A 79 5.01 4.60 -33.92
N ALA A 80 3.81 4.62 -33.32
CA ALA A 80 3.65 4.09 -31.98
C ALA A 80 4.01 2.59 -31.97
N PRO A 81 4.97 2.14 -31.16
CA PRO A 81 5.39 0.73 -31.15
C PRO A 81 4.18 -0.15 -30.85
N THR A 82 3.89 -1.09 -31.77
CA THR A 82 2.82 -2.05 -31.59
C THR A 82 3.08 -2.87 -30.33
N PHE A 83 2.11 -2.90 -29.44
CA PHE A 83 2.21 -3.73 -28.22
C PHE A 83 2.38 -5.19 -28.63
N SER A 84 3.55 -5.77 -28.32
CA SER A 84 3.81 -7.18 -28.48
C SER A 84 3.82 -7.86 -27.10
N LEU A 85 2.87 -8.76 -26.89
CA LEU A 85 2.83 -9.55 -25.64
C LEU A 85 4.12 -10.36 -25.44
N ALA A 86 4.69 -10.91 -26.52
CA ALA A 86 5.94 -11.65 -26.46
C ALA A 86 7.10 -10.78 -25.97
N THR A 87 7.22 -9.55 -26.49
CA THR A 87 8.24 -8.60 -26.07
C THR A 87 8.06 -8.18 -24.62
N TYR A 88 6.81 -7.96 -24.18
CA TYR A 88 6.48 -7.63 -22.80
C TYR A 88 6.85 -8.77 -21.83
N VAL A 89 6.47 -10.01 -22.17
CA VAL A 89 6.80 -11.20 -21.36
C VAL A 89 8.31 -11.41 -21.31
N ALA A 90 9.01 -11.33 -22.44
CA ALA A 90 10.47 -11.47 -22.48
C ALA A 90 11.16 -10.41 -21.62
N GLY A 91 10.71 -9.15 -21.69
CA GLY A 91 11.22 -8.05 -20.85
C GLY A 91 10.97 -8.31 -19.35
N THR A 92 9.77 -8.78 -19.00
CA THR A 92 9.42 -9.14 -17.61
C THR A 92 10.29 -10.29 -17.09
N VAL A 93 10.47 -11.35 -17.88
CA VAL A 93 11.36 -12.48 -17.52
C VAL A 93 12.80 -12.01 -17.36
N HIS A 94 13.28 -11.13 -18.24
CA HIS A 94 14.61 -10.54 -18.11
C HIS A 94 14.76 -9.78 -16.78
N LEU A 95 13.78 -8.94 -16.41
CA LEU A 95 13.78 -8.23 -15.12
C LEU A 95 13.84 -9.19 -13.92
N LEU A 96 13.06 -10.28 -13.96
CA LEU A 96 13.03 -11.28 -12.89
C LEU A 96 14.34 -12.07 -12.75
N ARG A 97 15.24 -12.05 -13.75
CA ARG A 97 16.59 -12.62 -13.65
C ARG A 97 17.58 -11.72 -12.91
N MET A 98 17.29 -10.42 -12.79
CA MET A 98 18.15 -9.46 -12.11
C MET A 98 18.12 -9.67 -10.59
N PRO A 99 19.27 -9.90 -9.91
CA PRO A 99 19.29 -10.17 -8.45
C PRO A 99 18.63 -9.06 -7.62
N ARG A 100 18.86 -7.80 -8.00
CA ARG A 100 18.29 -6.65 -7.30
C ARG A 100 16.76 -6.62 -7.40
N VAL A 101 16.22 -6.89 -8.59
CA VAL A 101 14.77 -6.96 -8.83
C VAL A 101 14.15 -8.08 -7.99
N ARG A 102 14.73 -9.28 -8.02
CA ARG A 102 14.25 -10.40 -7.20
C ARG A 102 14.23 -10.06 -5.71
N TRP A 103 15.31 -9.44 -5.22
CA TRP A 103 15.39 -9.05 -3.82
C TRP A 103 14.26 -8.08 -3.44
N VAL A 104 14.07 -6.98 -4.19
CA VAL A 104 13.01 -6.00 -3.92
C VAL A 104 11.63 -6.66 -3.97
N LEU A 105 11.37 -7.48 -5.00
CA LEU A 105 10.09 -8.16 -5.18
C LEU A 105 9.81 -9.20 -4.07
N THR A 106 10.81 -9.96 -3.64
CA THR A 106 10.66 -10.90 -2.52
C THR A 106 10.35 -10.16 -1.22
N VAL A 107 11.09 -9.09 -0.93
CA VAL A 107 10.88 -8.29 0.28
C VAL A 107 9.48 -7.67 0.31
N VAL A 108 9.01 -7.09 -0.80
CA VAL A 108 7.66 -6.50 -0.84
C VAL A 108 6.55 -7.56 -0.75
N THR A 109 6.77 -8.76 -1.29
CA THR A 109 5.82 -9.87 -1.13
C THR A 109 5.69 -10.27 0.34
N ILE A 110 6.80 -10.37 1.06
CA ILE A 110 6.82 -10.65 2.49
C ILE A 110 6.18 -9.50 3.28
N GLU A 111 6.48 -8.24 2.93
CA GLU A 111 5.83 -7.07 3.53
C GLU A 111 4.31 -7.13 3.37
N GLY A 112 3.83 -7.39 2.16
CA GLY A 112 2.40 -7.54 1.89
C GLY A 112 1.74 -8.63 2.71
N ALA A 113 2.39 -9.79 2.82
CA ALA A 113 1.89 -10.91 3.61
C ALA A 113 1.82 -10.58 5.10
N LEU A 114 2.88 -10.01 5.67
CA LEU A 114 2.95 -9.73 7.10
C LEU A 114 2.11 -8.51 7.50
N ALA A 115 2.20 -7.41 6.76
CA ALA A 115 1.48 -6.18 7.10
C ALA A 115 0.00 -6.27 6.69
N PHE A 116 -0.30 -6.27 5.41
CA PHE A 116 -1.69 -6.28 4.94
C PHE A 116 -2.44 -7.57 5.23
N GLY A 117 -1.73 -8.72 5.19
CA GLY A 117 -2.31 -10.00 5.58
C GLY A 117 -2.87 -9.98 7.01
N THR A 118 -2.17 -9.32 7.93
CA THR A 118 -2.58 -9.19 9.32
C THR A 118 -3.57 -8.05 9.53
N LEU A 119 -3.36 -6.89 8.88
CA LEU A 119 -4.24 -5.72 8.99
C LEU A 119 -5.68 -6.01 8.54
N ALA A 120 -5.88 -6.98 7.65
CA ALA A 120 -7.22 -7.44 7.25
C ALA A 120 -8.06 -7.95 8.44
N PHE A 121 -7.43 -8.40 9.53
CA PHE A 121 -8.09 -8.92 10.72
C PHE A 121 -8.21 -7.90 11.87
N VAL A 122 -7.75 -6.66 11.69
CA VAL A 122 -7.93 -5.60 12.70
C VAL A 122 -9.40 -5.36 13.03
N PRO A 123 -10.34 -5.28 12.07
CA PRO A 123 -11.76 -5.15 12.40
C PRO A 123 -12.26 -6.30 13.27
N ALA A 124 -11.88 -7.55 12.98
CA ALA A 124 -12.24 -8.72 13.78
C ALA A 124 -11.67 -8.63 15.21
N ARG A 125 -10.43 -8.13 15.37
CA ARG A 125 -9.85 -7.89 16.70
C ARG A 125 -10.61 -6.80 17.47
N MET A 126 -11.04 -5.73 16.79
CA MET A 126 -11.77 -4.63 17.42
C MET A 126 -13.20 -5.05 17.83
N THR A 127 -13.92 -5.74 16.97
CA THR A 127 -15.28 -6.20 17.26
C THR A 127 -15.30 -7.32 18.29
N GLY A 128 -14.47 -8.36 18.11
CA GLY A 128 -14.43 -9.52 19.00
C GLY A 128 -13.76 -9.27 20.35
N GLY A 129 -12.73 -8.41 20.37
CA GLY A 129 -11.94 -8.17 21.60
C GLY A 129 -12.44 -7.00 22.44
N PHE A 130 -13.03 -5.97 21.83
CA PHE A 130 -13.49 -4.75 22.51
C PHE A 130 -14.98 -4.48 22.33
N GLY A 131 -15.73 -5.35 21.67
CA GLY A 131 -17.16 -5.18 21.44
C GLY A 131 -17.55 -3.98 20.58
N LEU A 132 -16.62 -3.49 19.74
CA LEU A 132 -16.92 -2.36 18.86
C LEU A 132 -17.90 -2.77 17.77
N SER A 133 -18.71 -1.81 17.32
CA SER A 133 -19.47 -1.96 16.08
C SER A 133 -18.54 -1.98 14.85
N ALA A 134 -19.02 -2.47 13.72
CA ALA A 134 -18.24 -2.51 12.49
C ALA A 134 -17.82 -1.10 12.03
N SER A 135 -18.71 -0.10 12.21
CA SER A 135 -18.42 1.30 11.90
C SER A 135 -17.29 1.86 12.79
N ALA A 136 -17.34 1.57 14.09
CA ALA A 136 -16.32 2.02 15.04
C ALA A 136 -14.97 1.33 14.76
N ALA A 137 -14.97 0.03 14.44
CA ALA A 137 -13.77 -0.70 14.03
C ALA A 137 -13.15 -0.13 12.73
N GLY A 138 -13.99 0.22 11.75
CA GLY A 138 -13.57 0.96 10.55
C GLY A 138 -12.97 2.32 10.88
N GLY A 139 -13.55 3.03 11.86
CA GLY A 139 -13.02 4.30 12.39
C GLY A 139 -11.62 4.16 12.99
N VAL A 140 -11.34 3.08 13.71
CA VAL A 140 -9.98 2.78 14.21
C VAL A 140 -8.99 2.62 13.04
N MET A 141 -9.42 2.00 11.94
CA MET A 141 -8.58 1.84 10.76
C MET A 141 -8.27 3.16 10.04
N VAL A 142 -9.11 4.19 10.19
CA VAL A 142 -8.80 5.54 9.67
C VAL A 142 -7.51 6.08 10.28
N LEU A 143 -7.21 5.78 11.53
CA LEU A 143 -5.97 6.22 12.21
C LEU A 143 -4.71 5.62 11.59
N TYR A 144 -4.81 4.44 10.99
CA TYR A 144 -3.74 3.90 10.16
C TYR A 144 -3.42 4.84 8.99
N GLY A 145 -4.45 5.35 8.31
CA GLY A 145 -4.30 6.35 7.25
C GLY A 145 -3.73 7.68 7.76
N VAL A 146 -4.15 8.12 8.96
CA VAL A 146 -3.61 9.34 9.61
C VAL A 146 -2.10 9.18 9.88
N GLY A 147 -1.65 8.01 10.34
CA GLY A 147 -0.22 7.69 10.48
C GLY A 147 0.54 7.84 9.16
N GLY A 148 -0.04 7.35 8.07
CA GLY A 148 0.52 7.49 6.72
C GLY A 148 0.57 8.94 6.23
N LEU A 149 -0.46 9.74 6.51
CA LEU A 149 -0.48 11.17 6.21
C LEU A 149 0.61 11.90 6.98
N LEU A 150 0.75 11.61 8.27
CA LEU A 150 1.82 12.21 9.09
C LEU A 150 3.20 11.89 8.49
N TYR A 151 3.44 10.64 8.10
CA TYR A 151 4.66 10.29 7.39
C TYR A 151 4.84 11.14 6.13
N SER A 152 3.81 11.26 5.30
CA SER A 152 3.90 11.99 4.03
C SER A 152 4.28 13.46 4.22
N VAL A 153 3.78 14.10 5.27
CA VAL A 153 4.12 15.50 5.61
C VAL A 153 5.58 15.63 6.04
N PHE A 154 6.10 14.69 6.83
CA PHE A 154 7.43 14.76 7.41
C PHE A 154 8.48 13.90 6.69
N ALA A 155 8.11 13.19 5.63
CA ALA A 155 8.96 12.22 4.93
C ALA A 155 10.34 12.76 4.56
N ARG A 156 10.39 13.98 3.99
CA ARG A 156 11.65 14.63 3.60
C ARG A 156 12.57 14.89 4.80
N ARG A 157 11.99 15.35 5.92
CA ARG A 157 12.75 15.66 7.14
C ARG A 157 13.28 14.39 7.79
N TRP A 158 12.45 13.35 7.87
CA TRP A 158 12.84 12.07 8.47
C TRP A 158 13.83 11.32 7.59
N LEU A 159 13.70 11.40 6.28
CA LEU A 159 14.69 10.84 5.35
C LEU A 159 16.06 11.53 5.52
N ALA A 160 16.07 12.85 5.65
CA ALA A 160 17.31 13.59 5.87
C ALA A 160 17.99 13.25 7.21
N TRP A 161 17.19 12.96 8.24
CA TRP A 161 17.68 12.65 9.58
C TRP A 161 18.06 11.19 9.77
N LEU A 162 17.23 10.25 9.33
CA LEU A 162 17.40 8.82 9.56
C LEU A 162 18.09 8.10 8.38
N GLY A 163 18.07 8.69 7.19
CA GLY A 163 18.44 8.02 5.96
C GLY A 163 17.48 6.86 5.61
N GLU A 164 17.67 6.24 4.45
CA GLU A 164 16.81 5.13 4.01
C GLU A 164 16.86 3.92 4.95
N ARG A 165 18.05 3.59 5.47
CA ARG A 165 18.22 2.47 6.42
C ARG A 165 17.52 2.72 7.74
N GLY A 166 17.67 3.92 8.28
CA GLY A 166 17.02 4.32 9.52
C GLY A 166 15.51 4.36 9.38
N LEU A 167 14.98 4.87 8.24
CA LEU A 167 13.56 4.85 7.94
C LEU A 167 13.00 3.42 7.88
N ALA A 168 13.70 2.49 7.22
CA ALA A 168 13.27 1.10 7.13
C ALA A 168 13.22 0.44 8.52
N LEU A 169 14.24 0.65 9.36
CA LEU A 169 14.28 0.12 10.72
C LEU A 169 13.21 0.75 11.62
N ALA A 170 13.16 2.09 11.67
CA ALA A 170 12.16 2.78 12.49
C ALA A 170 10.73 2.43 12.05
N GLY A 171 10.49 2.35 10.75
CA GLY A 171 9.22 1.92 10.20
C GLY A 171 8.84 0.51 10.63
N ALA A 172 9.77 -0.44 10.55
CA ALA A 172 9.55 -1.81 10.99
C ALA A 172 9.27 -1.89 12.51
N TRP A 173 10.01 -1.13 13.32
CA TRP A 173 9.78 -1.05 14.77
C TRP A 173 8.41 -0.47 15.10
N LEU A 174 8.01 0.64 14.48
CA LEU A 174 6.70 1.26 14.70
C LEU A 174 5.56 0.35 14.26
N LEU A 175 5.67 -0.27 13.07
CA LEU A 175 4.67 -1.22 12.58
C LEU A 175 4.55 -2.42 13.51
N ALA A 176 5.66 -3.02 13.91
CA ALA A 176 5.67 -4.16 14.85
C ALA A 176 5.08 -3.79 16.21
N SER A 177 5.47 -2.63 16.77
CA SER A 177 4.90 -2.12 18.02
C SER A 177 3.39 -1.90 17.91
N GLY A 178 2.92 -1.35 16.78
CA GLY A 178 1.50 -1.18 16.50
C GLY A 178 0.75 -2.50 16.47
N LEU A 179 1.31 -3.52 15.79
CA LEU A 179 0.72 -4.87 15.75
C LEU A 179 0.70 -5.53 17.14
N LEU A 180 1.77 -5.40 17.93
CA LEU A 180 1.83 -5.92 19.29
C LEU A 180 0.83 -5.22 20.22
N LEU A 181 0.71 -3.89 20.12
CA LEU A 181 -0.30 -3.16 20.87
C LEU A 181 -1.71 -3.65 20.52
N MET A 182 -2.03 -3.85 19.24
CA MET A 182 -3.33 -4.40 18.84
C MET A 182 -3.52 -5.85 19.32
N ALA A 183 -2.47 -6.66 19.35
CA ALA A 183 -2.53 -8.04 19.83
C ALA A 183 -2.84 -8.14 21.33
N TRP A 184 -2.15 -7.34 22.14
CA TRP A 184 -2.09 -7.48 23.58
C TRP A 184 -2.72 -6.32 24.37
N ALA A 185 -3.41 -5.40 23.68
CA ALA A 185 -4.03 -4.25 24.33
C ALA A 185 -5.01 -4.66 25.43
N PRO A 186 -4.80 -4.22 26.68
CA PRO A 186 -5.75 -4.46 27.77
C PRO A 186 -6.99 -3.56 27.66
N VAL A 187 -6.87 -2.41 27.00
CA VAL A 187 -7.95 -1.45 26.78
C VAL A 187 -7.89 -0.91 25.35
N LEU A 188 -9.03 -0.47 24.84
CA LEU A 188 -9.20 0.02 23.47
C LEU A 188 -8.19 1.12 23.07
N ALA A 189 -7.85 2.03 23.99
CA ALA A 189 -6.92 3.13 23.72
C ALA A 189 -5.55 2.65 23.19
N TRP A 190 -5.02 1.55 23.70
CA TRP A 190 -3.77 0.97 23.19
C TRP A 190 -3.92 0.38 21.79
N ALA A 191 -5.06 -0.26 21.49
CA ALA A 191 -5.32 -0.78 20.17
C ALA A 191 -5.48 0.34 19.13
N VAL A 192 -6.12 1.46 19.51
CA VAL A 192 -6.26 2.68 18.72
C VAL A 192 -4.89 3.29 18.42
N LEU A 193 -4.04 3.45 19.45
CA LEU A 193 -2.65 3.88 19.27
C LEU A 193 -1.88 2.91 18.37
N GLY A 194 -2.10 1.60 18.55
CA GLY A 194 -1.50 0.55 17.73
C GLY A 194 -1.83 0.71 16.24
N SER A 195 -3.07 1.06 15.89
CA SER A 195 -3.48 1.31 14.51
C SER A 195 -2.72 2.51 13.90
N PHE A 196 -2.61 3.61 14.64
CA PHE A 196 -1.85 4.78 14.21
C PHE A 196 -0.36 4.46 13.99
N LEU A 197 0.28 3.79 14.97
CA LEU A 197 1.71 3.42 14.87
C LEU A 197 1.95 2.44 13.72
N ALA A 198 1.03 1.48 13.51
CA ALA A 198 1.11 0.54 12.40
C ALA A 198 1.08 1.28 11.05
N GLY A 199 0.20 2.26 10.90
CA GLY A 199 0.13 3.08 9.70
C GLY A 199 1.40 3.90 9.47
N LEU A 200 1.84 4.62 10.48
CA LEU A 200 3.07 5.41 10.42
C LEU A 200 4.27 4.54 10.03
N GLY A 201 4.45 3.40 10.74
CA GLY A 201 5.56 2.49 10.50
C GLY A 201 5.49 1.83 9.12
N PHE A 202 4.31 1.41 8.68
CA PHE A 202 4.13 0.84 7.35
C PHE A 202 4.55 1.82 6.25
N TYR A 203 4.07 3.07 6.30
CA TYR A 203 4.41 4.05 5.27
C TYR A 203 5.90 4.41 5.27
N MET A 204 6.57 4.41 6.43
CA MET A 204 8.03 4.60 6.50
C MET A 204 8.79 3.46 5.79
N LEU A 205 8.44 2.21 6.08
CA LEU A 205 9.07 1.03 5.49
C LEU A 205 8.72 0.91 4.01
N HIS A 206 7.43 0.95 3.68
CA HIS A 206 6.90 0.75 2.33
C HIS A 206 7.41 1.80 1.34
N ASN A 207 7.42 3.10 1.70
CA ASN A 207 7.96 4.15 0.83
C ASN A 207 9.45 3.96 0.54
N THR A 208 10.22 3.47 1.51
CA THR A 208 11.62 3.11 1.28
C THR A 208 11.73 2.01 0.23
N LEU A 209 10.92 0.96 0.32
CA LEU A 209 10.86 -0.12 -0.68
C LEU A 209 10.34 0.36 -2.03
N GLN A 210 9.33 1.22 -2.05
CA GLN A 210 8.79 1.80 -3.27
C GLN A 210 9.82 2.66 -4.02
N THR A 211 10.65 3.40 -3.28
CA THR A 211 11.78 4.12 -3.85
C THR A 211 12.77 3.15 -4.52
N GLN A 212 13.10 2.03 -3.87
CA GLN A 212 13.95 1.01 -4.46
C GLN A 212 13.33 0.36 -5.71
N ALA A 213 12.01 0.18 -5.73
CA ALA A 213 11.28 -0.31 -6.91
C ALA A 213 11.42 0.61 -8.12
N THR A 214 11.42 1.93 -7.92
CA THR A 214 11.61 2.90 -9.00
C THR A 214 13.02 2.91 -9.58
N GLN A 215 14.00 2.40 -8.82
CA GLN A 215 15.43 2.42 -9.17
C GLN A 215 15.98 1.06 -9.59
N MET A 216 15.25 -0.05 -9.28
CA MET A 216 15.76 -1.41 -9.53
C MET A 216 15.91 -1.76 -11.01
N ALA A 217 15.17 -1.07 -11.91
CA ALA A 217 15.24 -1.25 -13.36
C ALA A 217 14.95 0.09 -14.08
N PRO A 218 15.95 1.01 -14.20
CA PRO A 218 15.73 2.34 -14.76
C PRO A 218 15.20 2.35 -16.19
N GLN A 219 15.57 1.33 -17.00
CA GLN A 219 15.15 1.21 -18.40
C GLN A 219 13.71 0.69 -18.54
N ALA A 220 13.14 0.10 -17.50
CA ALA A 220 11.80 -0.49 -17.49
C ALA A 220 11.01 -0.13 -16.21
N ARG A 221 11.09 1.14 -15.77
CA ARG A 221 10.48 1.61 -14.50
C ARG A 221 9.00 1.27 -14.38
N GLY A 222 8.23 1.46 -15.46
CA GLY A 222 6.80 1.17 -15.45
C GLY A 222 6.54 -0.30 -15.11
N THR A 223 7.18 -1.23 -15.79
CA THR A 223 7.07 -2.68 -15.53
C THR A 223 7.56 -3.04 -14.12
N ALA A 224 8.67 -2.44 -13.67
CA ALA A 224 9.24 -2.68 -12.36
C ALA A 224 8.26 -2.28 -11.23
N VAL A 225 7.67 -1.08 -11.30
CA VAL A 225 6.69 -0.59 -10.32
C VAL A 225 5.39 -1.40 -10.38
N THR A 226 4.96 -1.82 -11.57
CA THR A 226 3.78 -2.70 -11.72
C THR A 226 4.02 -4.04 -11.06
N LEU A 227 5.16 -4.69 -11.28
CA LEU A 227 5.53 -5.94 -10.62
C LEU A 227 5.60 -5.78 -9.09
N PHE A 228 6.16 -4.67 -8.62
CA PHE A 228 6.20 -4.35 -7.19
C PHE A 228 4.79 -4.33 -6.58
N ALA A 229 3.85 -3.61 -7.20
CA ALA A 229 2.46 -3.54 -6.73
C ALA A 229 1.76 -4.91 -6.81
N CYS A 230 1.93 -5.65 -7.92
CA CYS A 230 1.35 -6.99 -8.07
C CYS A 230 1.86 -7.95 -6.99
N LEU A 231 3.16 -7.94 -6.70
CA LEU A 231 3.76 -8.84 -5.71
C LEU A 231 3.40 -8.44 -4.28
N LEU A 232 3.21 -7.13 -3.99
CA LEU A 232 2.67 -6.66 -2.71
C LEU A 232 1.27 -7.27 -2.45
N PHE A 233 0.37 -7.14 -3.42
CA PHE A 233 -1.00 -7.66 -3.27
C PHE A 233 -1.08 -9.18 -3.33
N LEU A 234 -0.21 -9.85 -4.08
CA LEU A 234 -0.10 -11.31 -4.03
C LEU A 234 0.37 -11.76 -2.64
N GLY A 235 1.37 -11.10 -2.08
CA GLY A 235 1.81 -11.33 -0.70
C GLY A 235 0.68 -11.12 0.31
N GLN A 236 -0.07 -10.03 0.19
CA GLN A 236 -1.26 -9.78 1.00
C GLN A 236 -2.25 -10.95 0.92
N SER A 237 -2.58 -11.42 -0.28
CA SER A 237 -3.53 -12.51 -0.47
C SER A 237 -3.05 -13.80 0.19
N MET A 238 -1.77 -14.14 0.06
CA MET A 238 -1.16 -15.29 0.74
C MET A 238 -1.19 -15.13 2.26
N GLY A 239 -0.85 -13.93 2.75
CA GLY A 239 -0.87 -13.60 4.17
C GLY A 239 -2.27 -13.72 4.77
N VAL A 240 -3.30 -13.22 4.07
CA VAL A 240 -4.70 -13.37 4.51
C VAL A 240 -5.10 -14.83 4.58
N LEU A 241 -4.74 -15.67 3.60
CA LEU A 241 -5.05 -17.11 3.62
C LEU A 241 -4.44 -17.81 4.84
N VAL A 242 -3.17 -17.55 5.13
CA VAL A 242 -2.48 -18.14 6.28
C VAL A 242 -3.06 -17.62 7.59
N ALA A 243 -3.32 -16.32 7.67
CA ALA A 243 -3.91 -15.69 8.86
C ALA A 243 -5.33 -16.20 9.11
N ALA A 244 -6.19 -16.31 8.07
CA ALA A 244 -7.56 -16.81 8.20
C ALA A 244 -7.59 -18.20 8.83
N ALA A 245 -6.78 -19.13 8.32
CA ALA A 245 -6.69 -20.49 8.86
C ALA A 245 -6.25 -20.52 10.35
N SER A 246 -5.48 -19.53 10.80
CA SER A 246 -5.06 -19.40 12.20
C SER A 246 -6.14 -18.74 13.05
N VAL A 247 -6.82 -17.72 12.51
CA VAL A 247 -7.92 -17.01 13.18
C VAL A 247 -9.10 -17.93 13.42
N ASP A 248 -9.45 -18.80 12.48
CA ASP A 248 -10.51 -19.82 12.62
C ASP A 248 -10.23 -20.78 13.77
N ARG A 249 -8.96 -20.96 14.17
CA ARG A 249 -8.53 -21.74 15.33
C ARG A 249 -8.46 -20.92 16.63
N GLY A 250 -8.87 -19.66 16.63
CA GLY A 250 -8.79 -18.76 17.77
C GLY A 250 -7.41 -18.14 18.02
N TRP A 251 -6.47 -18.26 17.08
CA TRP A 251 -5.09 -17.79 17.24
C TRP A 251 -4.84 -16.36 16.74
N LEU A 252 -5.85 -15.50 16.83
CA LEU A 252 -5.77 -14.13 16.34
C LEU A 252 -4.58 -13.36 16.93
N THR A 253 -4.36 -13.46 18.25
CA THR A 253 -3.21 -12.81 18.93
C THR A 253 -1.87 -13.34 18.42
N ALA A 254 -1.78 -14.65 18.13
CA ALA A 254 -0.56 -15.24 17.58
C ALA A 254 -0.27 -14.74 16.15
N VAL A 255 -1.31 -14.52 15.33
CA VAL A 255 -1.16 -13.93 13.99
C VAL A 255 -0.53 -12.55 14.08
N PHE A 256 -1.05 -11.67 14.93
CA PHE A 256 -0.49 -10.32 15.10
C PHE A 256 0.93 -10.34 15.66
N THR A 257 1.19 -11.21 16.65
CA THR A 257 2.52 -11.34 17.25
C THR A 257 3.53 -11.90 16.26
N GLY A 258 3.19 -12.94 15.53
CA GLY A 258 4.04 -13.52 14.49
C GLY A 258 4.36 -12.54 13.36
N ALA A 259 3.35 -11.78 12.92
CA ALA A 259 3.55 -10.71 11.93
C ALA A 259 4.48 -9.61 12.46
N ALA A 260 4.32 -9.19 13.71
CA ALA A 260 5.20 -8.19 14.33
C ALA A 260 6.66 -8.65 14.34
N LEU A 261 6.93 -9.88 14.76
CA LEU A 261 8.28 -10.47 14.75
C LEU A 261 8.82 -10.60 13.31
N GLY A 262 7.98 -11.03 12.38
CA GLY A 262 8.33 -11.12 10.96
C GLY A 262 8.70 -9.75 10.37
N VAL A 263 7.94 -8.71 10.69
CA VAL A 263 8.20 -7.32 10.23
C VAL A 263 9.52 -6.79 10.81
N LEU A 264 9.84 -7.08 12.08
CA LEU A 264 11.14 -6.71 12.66
C LEU A 264 12.29 -7.37 11.89
N GLY A 265 12.18 -8.68 11.62
CA GLY A 265 13.16 -9.40 10.81
C GLY A 265 13.28 -8.82 9.39
N LEU A 266 12.13 -8.47 8.77
CA LEU A 266 12.09 -7.83 7.47
C LEU A 266 12.79 -6.46 7.49
N GLY A 267 12.55 -5.63 8.50
CA GLY A 267 13.20 -4.33 8.65
C GLY A 267 14.73 -4.45 8.73
N VAL A 268 15.23 -5.43 9.47
CA VAL A 268 16.67 -5.73 9.52
C VAL A 268 17.19 -6.20 8.16
N LEU A 269 16.46 -7.10 7.48
CA LEU A 269 16.82 -7.57 6.15
C LEU A 269 16.88 -6.42 5.15
N VAL A 270 15.88 -5.54 5.16
CA VAL A 270 15.82 -4.36 4.28
C VAL A 270 16.99 -3.43 4.57
N SER A 271 17.21 -3.06 5.83
CA SER A 271 18.27 -2.12 6.21
C SER A 271 19.67 -2.62 5.80
N ARG A 272 19.91 -3.93 5.87
CA ARG A 272 21.18 -4.55 5.41
C ARG A 272 21.28 -4.64 3.89
N GLY A 273 20.18 -4.84 3.19
CA GLY A 273 20.13 -4.92 1.73
C GLY A 273 20.16 -3.58 1.00
N LEU A 274 19.89 -2.47 1.71
CA LEU A 274 20.02 -1.13 1.17
C LEU A 274 21.51 -0.76 1.03
N GLN A 275 21.94 -0.45 -0.20
CA GLN A 275 23.30 0.04 -0.43
C GLN A 275 23.44 1.44 0.18
N PRO A 276 24.59 1.77 0.79
CA PRO A 276 24.85 3.16 1.21
C PRO A 276 24.77 4.08 -0.01
N HIS A 277 23.97 5.13 0.11
CA HIS A 277 23.96 6.17 -0.92
C HIS A 277 25.39 6.73 -0.99
N ARG A 278 26.10 6.50 -2.10
CA ARG A 278 27.31 7.27 -2.39
C ARG A 278 26.84 8.61 -2.89
N PRO A 279 27.14 9.72 -2.17
CA PRO A 279 26.88 11.04 -2.72
C PRO A 279 27.72 11.18 -4.00
N ALA A 280 27.05 11.60 -5.08
CA ALA A 280 27.70 11.95 -6.34
C ALA A 280 28.46 13.26 -6.19
#